data_cbe6d8efd1b68a6503ee96ec6e1900e9
#
_entry.id   cbe6d8efd1b68a6503ee96ec6e1900e9
#
_cell.length_a   1.000
_cell.length_b   1.000
_cell.length_c   1.000
_cell.angle_alpha   90.00
_cell.angle_beta   90.00
_cell.angle_gamma   90.00
#
_symmetry.space_group_name_H-M   'P 1'
#
loop_
_entity.id
_entity.type
_entity.pdbx_description
1 polymer ?
#
loop_
_entity_poly.entity_id
_entity_poly.type
_entity_poly.pdbx_seq_one_letter_code
_entity_poly.pdbx_strand_id
1 'polypeptide(L)' 'MARYKQYGYDIQNGKAIIPEWETEIKEGAFEYCKELTSVEFPQWIKKIGIDAFRGCSSLTSITIPPSVTEIGSSAFSGCI' A
#
# COMPACT_ATOMS: atom_id res chain seq x y z
N MET A 1 10.26 16.70 -0.20
CA MET A 1 10.13 15.24 -0.14
C MET A 1 8.67 14.85 0.05
N ALA A 2 8.18 14.02 -0.84
CA ALA A 2 6.79 13.61 -0.76
C ALA A 2 6.58 12.62 0.36
N ARG A 3 5.48 12.77 1.07
CA ARG A 3 5.10 11.88 2.15
C ARG A 3 3.61 11.68 2.14
N TYR A 4 3.20 10.45 2.30
CA TYR A 4 1.80 10.12 2.51
C TYR A 4 1.62 9.88 4.00
N LYS A 5 0.91 10.79 4.64
CA LYS A 5 0.86 10.82 6.10
C LYS A 5 -0.31 10.10 6.72
N GLN A 6 -1.22 9.63 5.93
CA GLN A 6 -2.35 8.90 6.47
C GLN A 6 -1.82 7.62 7.11
N TYR A 7 -1.98 7.44 8.37
CA TYR A 7 -1.48 6.32 9.16
C TYR A 7 0.05 6.30 9.32
N GLY A 8 0.74 7.41 8.99
CA GLY A 8 2.17 7.52 9.28
C GLY A 8 3.12 6.82 8.33
N TYR A 9 2.63 6.36 7.18
CA TYR A 9 3.50 5.73 6.20
C TYR A 9 4.27 6.77 5.41
N ASP A 10 5.54 6.48 5.12
CA ASP A 10 6.39 7.34 4.31
C ASP A 10 6.49 6.83 2.90
N ILE A 11 6.62 7.75 1.95
CA ILE A 11 6.91 7.41 0.56
C ILE A 11 8.19 8.12 0.18
N GLN A 12 9.19 7.35 -0.26
CA GLN A 12 10.48 7.90 -0.67
C GLN A 12 10.77 7.46 -2.09
N ASN A 13 10.93 8.44 -2.98
CA ASN A 13 11.19 8.16 -4.39
C ASN A 13 10.15 7.21 -4.99
N GLY A 14 8.90 7.41 -4.61
CA GLY A 14 7.80 6.60 -5.11
C GLY A 14 7.62 5.28 -4.41
N LYS A 15 8.47 4.92 -3.47
CA LYS A 15 8.39 3.64 -2.75
C LYS A 15 7.78 3.85 -1.38
N ALA A 16 6.71 3.12 -1.08
CA ALA A 16 6.12 3.14 0.25
C ALA A 16 6.89 2.23 1.17
N ILE A 17 7.24 2.76 2.35
CA ILE A 17 7.97 2.02 3.36
C ILE A 17 6.97 1.67 4.46
N ILE A 18 6.64 0.40 4.56
CA ILE A 18 5.70 -0.08 5.56
C ILE A 18 6.49 -0.47 6.81
N PRO A 19 6.16 0.07 7.98
CA PRO A 19 6.89 -0.28 9.20
C PRO A 19 6.85 -1.78 9.48
N GLU A 20 7.92 -2.29 10.06
CA GLU A 20 8.05 -3.72 10.26
C GLU A 20 7.06 -4.31 11.26
N TRP A 21 6.53 -3.49 12.14
CA TRP A 21 5.55 -3.98 13.13
C TRP A 21 4.13 -4.06 12.56
N GLU A 22 3.94 -3.56 11.35
CA GLU A 22 2.60 -3.49 10.77
C GLU A 22 2.14 -4.88 10.35
N THR A 23 0.90 -5.21 10.66
CA THR A 23 0.30 -6.47 10.23
C THR A 23 -0.83 -6.26 9.23
N GLU A 24 -1.19 -5.02 9.00
CA GLU A 24 -2.34 -4.69 8.16
C GLU A 24 -2.10 -3.35 7.49
N ILE A 25 -2.42 -3.27 6.19
CA ILE A 25 -2.45 -1.98 5.50
C ILE A 25 -3.85 -1.43 5.73
N LYS A 26 -3.94 -0.27 6.33
CA LYS A 26 -5.21 0.30 6.76
C LYS A 26 -6.08 0.68 5.58
N GLU A 27 -7.38 0.76 5.81
CA GLU A 27 -8.35 1.19 4.81
C GLU A 27 -7.95 2.54 4.24
N GLY A 28 -7.89 2.64 2.90
CA GLY A 28 -7.58 3.89 2.23
C GLY A 28 -6.19 4.42 2.45
N ALA A 29 -5.26 3.60 2.95
CA ALA A 29 -3.93 4.07 3.37
C ALA A 29 -3.20 4.84 2.27
N PHE A 30 -3.29 4.38 1.02
CA PHE A 30 -2.62 5.04 -0.11
C PHE A 30 -3.61 5.38 -1.22
N GLU A 31 -4.87 5.56 -0.85
CA GLU A 31 -5.91 5.82 -1.83
C GLU A 31 -5.58 7.06 -2.66
N TYR A 32 -5.62 6.90 -3.99
CA TYR A 32 -5.32 7.97 -4.96
C TYR A 32 -3.92 8.54 -4.86
N CYS A 33 -2.98 7.77 -4.34
CA CYS A 33 -1.60 8.21 -4.23
C CYS A 33 -0.89 8.01 -5.56
N LYS A 34 -0.87 9.05 -6.38
CA LYS A 34 -0.34 8.97 -7.75
C LYS A 34 1.16 8.92 -7.81
N GLU A 35 1.84 9.29 -6.73
CA GLU A 35 3.30 9.23 -6.70
C GLU A 35 3.83 7.86 -6.28
N LEU A 36 2.94 6.95 -5.90
CA LEU A 36 3.35 5.63 -5.45
C LEU A 36 3.66 4.74 -6.63
N THR A 37 4.89 4.25 -6.72
CA THR A 37 5.31 3.37 -7.81
C THR A 37 5.64 1.97 -7.33
N SER A 38 5.96 1.80 -6.05
CA SER A 38 6.27 0.48 -5.51
C SER A 38 5.99 0.44 -4.02
N VAL A 39 5.85 -0.76 -3.48
CA VAL A 39 5.59 -0.96 -2.06
C VAL A 39 6.50 -2.07 -1.56
N GLU A 40 7.12 -1.83 -0.43
CA GLU A 40 7.94 -2.84 0.24
C GLU A 40 7.20 -3.26 1.50
N PHE A 41 6.73 -4.50 1.53
CA PHE A 41 5.95 -5.01 2.65
C PHE A 41 6.84 -5.77 3.64
N PRO A 42 6.55 -5.66 4.94
CA PRO A 42 7.15 -6.60 5.89
C PRO A 42 6.53 -7.98 5.72
N GLN A 43 7.20 -8.99 6.28
CA GLN A 43 6.81 -10.39 6.07
C GLN A 43 5.53 -10.80 6.79
N TRP A 44 5.05 -9.96 7.69
CA TRP A 44 3.92 -10.33 8.57
C TRP A 44 2.61 -9.67 8.19
N ILE A 45 2.55 -8.98 7.07
CA ILE A 45 1.30 -8.36 6.63
C ILE A 45 0.28 -9.46 6.39
N LYS A 46 -0.86 -9.37 7.06
CA LYS A 46 -1.92 -10.36 6.92
C LYS A 46 -3.11 -9.84 6.14
N LYS A 47 -3.28 -8.51 6.11
CA LYS A 47 -4.48 -7.92 5.53
C LYS A 47 -4.14 -6.66 4.78
N ILE A 48 -4.75 -6.51 3.60
CA ILE A 48 -4.71 -5.24 2.86
C ILE A 48 -6.13 -4.70 2.89
N GLY A 49 -6.28 -3.49 3.42
CA GLY A 49 -7.60 -2.93 3.71
C GLY A 49 -8.36 -2.49 2.48
N ILE A 50 -9.63 -2.21 2.67
CA ILE A 50 -10.53 -1.70 1.63
C ILE A 50 -9.93 -0.43 1.06
N ASP A 51 -9.87 -0.32 -0.28
CA ASP A 51 -9.38 0.87 -0.98
C ASP A 51 -7.93 1.24 -0.66
N ALA A 52 -7.16 0.32 -0.08
CA ALA A 52 -5.82 0.66 0.42
C ALA A 52 -4.92 1.27 -0.65
N PHE A 53 -5.00 0.77 -1.88
CA PHE A 53 -4.20 1.28 -3.01
C PHE A 53 -5.08 1.74 -4.17
N ARG A 54 -6.33 2.06 -3.88
CA ARG A 54 -7.26 2.46 -4.93
C ARG A 54 -6.76 3.72 -5.62
N GLY A 55 -6.75 3.70 -6.95
CA GLY A 55 -6.37 4.86 -7.72
C GLY A 55 -4.88 5.16 -7.76
N CYS A 56 -4.05 4.22 -7.30
CA CYS A 56 -2.60 4.38 -7.40
C CYS A 56 -2.18 4.10 -8.84
N SER A 57 -2.35 5.08 -9.69
CA SER A 57 -2.21 4.87 -11.14
C SER A 57 -0.77 4.71 -11.59
N SER A 58 0.20 5.00 -10.74
CA SER A 58 1.61 4.79 -11.06
C SER A 58 2.15 3.47 -10.51
N LEU A 59 1.33 2.72 -9.78
CA LEU A 59 1.75 1.46 -9.20
C LEU A 59 1.55 0.36 -10.24
N THR A 60 2.62 0.05 -10.95
CA THR A 60 2.52 -0.87 -12.10
C THR A 60 2.84 -2.31 -11.73
N SER A 61 3.45 -2.53 -10.58
CA SER A 61 3.71 -3.88 -10.11
C SER A 61 3.77 -3.87 -8.59
N ILE A 62 3.41 -5.00 -8.00
CA ILE A 62 3.44 -5.16 -6.56
C ILE A 62 3.60 -6.63 -6.26
N THR A 63 4.42 -6.94 -5.27
CA THR A 63 4.60 -8.31 -4.83
C THR A 63 3.87 -8.47 -3.50
N ILE A 64 2.83 -9.28 -3.51
CA ILE A 64 2.05 -9.51 -2.30
C ILE A 64 2.74 -10.60 -1.49
N PRO A 65 3.09 -10.34 -0.22
CA PRO A 65 3.75 -11.37 0.58
C PRO A 65 2.83 -12.57 0.79
N PRO A 66 3.38 -13.76 0.90
CA PRO A 66 2.54 -14.95 1.12
C PRO A 66 1.81 -14.95 2.45
N SER A 67 2.19 -14.06 3.37
CA SER A 67 1.50 -13.92 4.66
C SER A 67 0.11 -13.31 4.52
N VAL A 68 -0.18 -12.64 3.40
CA VAL A 68 -1.46 -11.96 3.21
C VAL A 68 -2.56 -12.98 2.98
N THR A 69 -3.57 -12.94 3.84
CA THR A 69 -4.71 -13.84 3.73
C THR A 69 -6.00 -13.12 3.40
N GLU A 70 -5.99 -11.78 3.39
CA GLU A 70 -7.22 -11.02 3.21
C GLU A 70 -6.93 -9.74 2.43
N ILE A 71 -7.67 -9.52 1.35
CA ILE A 71 -7.55 -8.29 0.56
C ILE A 71 -8.92 -7.67 0.48
N GLY A 72 -9.03 -6.41 0.91
CA GLY A 72 -10.31 -5.72 0.96
C GLY A 72 -10.84 -5.32 -0.41
N SER A 73 -12.12 -4.97 -0.43
CA SER A 73 -12.80 -4.52 -1.66
C SER A 73 -12.07 -3.33 -2.26
N SER A 74 -11.89 -3.37 -3.57
CA SER A 74 -11.30 -2.27 -4.34
C SER A 74 -9.89 -1.90 -3.90
N ALA A 75 -9.19 -2.80 -3.21
CA ALA A 75 -7.85 -2.49 -2.69
C ALA A 75 -6.90 -2.05 -3.79
N PHE A 76 -7.03 -2.61 -4.98
CA PHE A 76 -6.17 -2.27 -6.12
C PHE A 76 -6.95 -1.70 -7.30
N SER A 77 -8.15 -1.23 -7.06
CA SER A 77 -8.99 -0.67 -8.11
C SER A 77 -8.31 0.56 -8.69
N GLY A 78 -8.22 0.64 -10.00
CA GLY A 78 -7.60 1.78 -10.66
C GLY A 78 -6.07 1.75 -10.70
N CYS A 79 -5.46 0.69 -10.24
CA CYS A 79 -4.02 0.47 -10.46
C CYS A 79 -3.83 -0.02 -11.89
N ILE A 80 -2.72 0.38 -12.50
CA ILE A 80 -2.44 -0.02 -13.87
C ILE A 80 -1.92 -1.45 -13.93
#